data_0596615c8d23fb5b3169ca3d5b9fd4a4
#
_entry.id   0596615c8d23fb5b3169ca3d5b9fd4a4
#
_cell.length_a   1.000
_cell.length_b   1.000
_cell.length_c   1.000
_cell.angle_alpha   90.00
_cell.angle_beta   90.00
_cell.angle_gamma   90.00
#
_symmetry.space_group_name_H-M   'P 1'
#
loop_
_entity.id
_entity.type
_entity.pdbx_description
1 polymer ?
#
loop_
_entity_poly.entity_id
_entity_poly.type
_entity_poly.pdbx_seq_one_letter_code
_entity_poly.pdbx_strand_id
1 'polypeptide(L)'
;MKNLIYQVWAGKLSEEAKVSSKLMKAYAERIGAEYILDLNPNIASKICDVPMYFEWLNPIIDDRFLKYDKILSVDLDVFPVENLKENIFKEDVGDIGACTEPFQGKQRATVTVGGHINRQNDEKWAAVVKKNWGISLPRDEDNNLKVYNAGMVVLTKEGIEKAKEWMPFQEYIDFMRNKGFGRFYTVDQNYFHLMVFANANIDFREMNNGWNSQIHYIRGPLAITNNINDERNKNTKLVHVQMTGHTWDEQSLYEVVNLPQSKWNFKYGTKKGKI
;
A
#
# COMPACT_ATOMS: atom_id res chain seq x y z
N MET A 1 -2.76 -17.12 -19.12
CA MET A 1 -3.06 -16.47 -17.83
C MET A 1 -3.68 -15.12 -18.09
N LYS A 2 -4.79 -14.84 -17.44
CA LYS A 2 -5.52 -13.58 -17.57
C LYS A 2 -5.22 -12.73 -16.34
N ASN A 3 -4.43 -11.68 -16.50
CA ASN A 3 -3.98 -10.83 -15.39
C ASN A 3 -4.62 -9.45 -15.45
N LEU A 4 -4.76 -8.80 -14.30
CA LEU A 4 -5.38 -7.48 -14.15
C LEU A 4 -4.47 -6.56 -13.33
N ILE A 5 -4.31 -5.31 -13.77
CA ILE A 5 -3.90 -4.20 -12.91
C ILE A 5 -5.17 -3.43 -12.51
N TYR A 6 -5.41 -3.33 -11.22
CA TYR A 6 -6.58 -2.71 -10.62
C TYR A 6 -6.19 -1.48 -9.82
N GLN A 7 -6.81 -0.35 -10.14
CA GLN A 7 -6.71 0.88 -9.37
C GLN A 7 -8.11 1.37 -8.99
N VAL A 8 -8.22 2.05 -7.86
CA VAL A 8 -9.49 2.53 -7.33
C VAL A 8 -9.35 3.96 -6.85
N TRP A 9 -10.41 4.76 -7.01
CA TRP A 9 -10.46 6.13 -6.54
C TRP A 9 -11.87 6.55 -6.12
N ALA A 10 -11.95 7.28 -5.00
CA ALA A 10 -13.17 7.91 -4.55
C ALA A 10 -13.08 9.44 -4.71
N GLY A 11 -14.07 10.04 -5.37
CA GLY A 11 -14.13 11.48 -5.62
C GLY A 11 -13.52 11.91 -6.96
N LYS A 12 -13.12 13.19 -7.05
CA LYS A 12 -12.52 13.75 -8.25
C LYS A 12 -11.03 13.37 -8.32
N LEU A 13 -10.60 12.80 -9.45
CA LEU A 13 -9.19 12.46 -9.68
C LEU A 13 -8.29 13.71 -9.57
N SER A 14 -7.23 13.59 -8.76
CA SER A 14 -6.13 14.55 -8.75
C SER A 14 -5.29 14.43 -10.03
N GLU A 15 -4.44 15.41 -10.32
CA GLU A 15 -3.49 15.31 -11.44
C GLU A 15 -2.53 14.13 -11.25
N GLU A 16 -2.06 13.91 -10.03
CA GLU A 16 -1.24 12.77 -9.66
C GLU A 16 -1.92 11.44 -10.00
N ALA A 17 -3.18 11.27 -9.57
CA ALA A 17 -3.96 10.07 -9.85
C ALA A 17 -4.19 9.85 -11.35
N LYS A 18 -4.38 10.91 -12.14
CA LYS A 18 -4.51 10.83 -13.60
C LYS A 18 -3.20 10.36 -14.25
N VAL A 19 -2.06 10.88 -13.81
CA VAL A 19 -0.75 10.46 -14.32
C VAL A 19 -0.47 9.02 -13.96
N SER A 20 -0.71 8.61 -12.70
CA SER A 20 -0.55 7.22 -12.28
C SER A 20 -1.40 6.28 -13.14
N SER A 21 -2.70 6.59 -13.29
CA SER A 21 -3.60 5.74 -14.07
C SER A 21 -3.18 5.62 -15.55
N LYS A 22 -2.72 6.71 -16.17
CA LYS A 22 -2.20 6.72 -17.54
C LYS A 22 -0.97 5.82 -17.67
N LEU A 23 -0.01 5.93 -16.74
CA LEU A 23 1.23 5.16 -16.76
C LEU A 23 1.00 3.69 -16.43
N MET A 24 0.15 3.38 -15.45
CA MET A 24 -0.22 2.01 -15.10
C MET A 24 -0.99 1.31 -16.22
N LYS A 25 -1.88 2.02 -16.92
CA LYS A 25 -2.55 1.48 -18.12
C LYS A 25 -1.54 1.13 -19.21
N ALA A 26 -0.59 2.02 -19.50
CA ALA A 26 0.45 1.76 -20.50
C ALA A 26 1.38 0.60 -20.06
N TYR A 27 1.64 0.47 -18.76
CA TYR A 27 2.38 -0.68 -18.24
C TYR A 27 1.59 -1.99 -18.39
N ALA A 28 0.29 -2.00 -18.07
CA ALA A 28 -0.57 -3.15 -18.24
C ALA A 28 -0.57 -3.64 -19.71
N GLU A 29 -0.76 -2.72 -20.67
CA GLU A 29 -0.73 -3.01 -22.10
C GLU A 29 0.62 -3.65 -22.51
N ARG A 30 1.74 -3.13 -22.00
CA ARG A 30 3.09 -3.63 -22.29
C ARG A 30 3.33 -5.06 -21.83
N ILE A 31 2.76 -5.43 -20.67
CA ILE A 31 2.93 -6.76 -20.09
C ILE A 31 1.79 -7.73 -20.45
N GLY A 32 0.83 -7.29 -21.26
CA GLY A 32 -0.31 -8.10 -21.71
C GLY A 32 -1.36 -8.37 -20.63
N ALA A 33 -1.54 -7.42 -19.71
CA ALA A 33 -2.57 -7.45 -18.67
C ALA A 33 -3.76 -6.55 -19.03
N GLU A 34 -4.95 -6.85 -18.50
CA GLU A 34 -6.06 -5.92 -18.48
C GLU A 34 -5.80 -4.79 -17.46
N TYR A 35 -6.43 -3.65 -17.67
CA TYR A 35 -6.38 -2.52 -16.74
C TYR A 35 -7.80 -2.05 -16.40
N ILE A 36 -8.07 -1.86 -15.12
CA ILE A 36 -9.32 -1.27 -14.61
C ILE A 36 -8.97 -0.14 -13.64
N LEU A 37 -9.50 1.05 -13.91
CA LEU A 37 -9.64 2.13 -12.95
C LEU A 37 -11.10 2.20 -12.51
N ASP A 38 -11.36 1.83 -11.26
CA ASP A 38 -12.71 1.81 -10.68
C ASP A 38 -12.95 3.15 -9.97
N LEU A 39 -13.84 3.96 -10.54
CA LEU A 39 -14.14 5.30 -10.02
C LEU A 39 -15.39 5.26 -9.15
N ASN A 40 -15.25 5.72 -7.90
CA ASN A 40 -16.34 5.73 -6.93
C ASN A 40 -17.02 4.38 -6.78
N PRO A 41 -16.27 3.28 -6.63
CA PRO A 41 -16.89 1.98 -6.41
C PRO A 41 -17.67 2.06 -5.10
N ASN A 42 -18.81 1.42 -5.08
CA ASN A 42 -19.70 1.41 -3.92
C ASN A 42 -19.80 -0.01 -3.36
N ILE A 43 -18.65 -0.70 -3.25
CA ILE A 43 -18.60 -2.10 -2.84
C ILE A 43 -18.34 -2.19 -1.34
N ALA A 44 -17.22 -1.66 -0.88
CA ALA A 44 -16.85 -1.68 0.54
C ALA A 44 -17.85 -0.91 1.42
N SER A 45 -18.52 0.13 0.89
CA SER A 45 -19.54 0.87 1.62
C SER A 45 -20.79 0.05 2.00
N LYS A 46 -20.98 -1.11 1.38
CA LYS A 46 -22.07 -2.03 1.74
C LYS A 46 -21.72 -2.94 2.91
N ILE A 47 -20.45 -3.00 3.29
CA ILE A 47 -19.94 -3.99 4.23
C ILE A 47 -19.12 -3.40 5.38
N CYS A 48 -18.76 -2.11 5.34
CA CYS A 48 -18.08 -1.46 6.45
C CYS A 48 -18.35 0.06 6.50
N ASP A 49 -18.12 0.67 7.66
CA ASP A 49 -18.37 2.09 7.93
C ASP A 49 -17.22 3.04 7.57
N VAL A 50 -16.09 2.51 7.12
CA VAL A 50 -14.91 3.26 6.65
C VAL A 50 -14.46 2.79 5.26
N PRO A 51 -15.37 2.75 4.27
CA PRO A 51 -15.19 2.05 3.00
C PRO A 51 -13.97 2.53 2.20
N MET A 52 -13.66 3.82 2.22
CA MET A 52 -12.59 4.38 1.40
C MET A 52 -11.21 3.75 1.63
N TYR A 53 -10.99 3.16 2.80
CA TYR A 53 -9.76 2.44 3.11
C TYR A 53 -9.74 1.01 2.60
N PHE A 54 -10.91 0.42 2.33
CA PHE A 54 -11.05 -0.98 1.95
C PHE A 54 -11.36 -1.18 0.46
N GLU A 55 -11.56 -0.10 -0.31
CA GLU A 55 -11.94 -0.21 -1.72
C GLU A 55 -10.86 -0.89 -2.60
N TRP A 56 -9.59 -0.81 -2.23
CA TRP A 56 -8.54 -1.54 -2.94
C TRP A 56 -8.62 -3.07 -2.75
N LEU A 57 -9.34 -3.53 -1.72
CA LEU A 57 -9.66 -4.94 -1.46
C LEU A 57 -10.93 -5.43 -2.21
N ASN A 58 -11.54 -4.60 -3.06
CA ASN A 58 -12.67 -5.00 -3.88
C ASN A 58 -12.45 -6.31 -4.64
N PRO A 59 -11.23 -6.66 -5.10
CA PRO A 59 -10.99 -7.98 -5.70
C PRO A 59 -11.31 -9.17 -4.77
N ILE A 60 -11.23 -8.99 -3.45
CA ILE A 60 -11.57 -10.03 -2.48
C ILE A 60 -13.10 -10.13 -2.30
N ILE A 61 -13.83 -9.02 -2.49
CA ILE A 61 -15.26 -8.93 -2.16
C ILE A 61 -16.14 -9.29 -3.35
N ASP A 62 -15.75 -8.89 -4.56
CA ASP A 62 -16.59 -8.93 -5.77
C ASP A 62 -16.16 -10.06 -6.69
N ASP A 63 -17.09 -10.99 -6.98
CA ASP A 63 -16.84 -12.17 -7.80
C ASP A 63 -16.47 -11.86 -9.25
N ARG A 64 -16.74 -10.64 -9.73
CA ARG A 64 -16.31 -10.20 -11.07
C ARG A 64 -14.81 -10.33 -11.30
N PHE A 65 -14.03 -10.36 -10.22
CA PHE A 65 -12.59 -10.47 -10.25
C PHE A 65 -12.07 -11.91 -10.31
N LEU A 66 -12.87 -12.92 -9.99
CA LEU A 66 -12.47 -14.34 -10.01
C LEU A 66 -12.16 -14.88 -11.42
N LYS A 67 -12.44 -14.11 -12.46
CA LYS A 67 -12.06 -14.44 -13.85
C LYS A 67 -10.59 -14.19 -14.16
N TYR A 68 -9.83 -13.53 -13.25
CA TYR A 68 -8.41 -13.26 -13.40
C TYR A 68 -7.57 -14.26 -12.62
N ASP A 69 -6.45 -14.67 -13.19
CA ASP A 69 -5.49 -15.57 -12.53
C ASP A 69 -4.67 -14.83 -11.47
N LYS A 70 -4.24 -13.59 -11.80
CA LYS A 70 -3.56 -12.70 -10.86
C LYS A 70 -4.06 -11.26 -11.03
N ILE A 71 -4.13 -10.55 -9.90
CA ILE A 71 -4.51 -9.13 -9.85
C ILE A 71 -3.42 -8.37 -9.10
N LEU A 72 -2.89 -7.31 -9.70
CA LEU A 72 -2.14 -6.28 -9.01
C LEU A 72 -3.14 -5.19 -8.57
N SER A 73 -3.44 -5.13 -7.28
CA SER A 73 -4.14 -3.99 -6.68
C SER A 73 -3.10 -2.94 -6.30
N VAL A 74 -3.22 -1.73 -6.83
CA VAL A 74 -2.17 -0.70 -6.70
C VAL A 74 -2.77 0.70 -6.55
N ASP A 75 -2.22 1.48 -5.62
CA ASP A 75 -2.65 2.85 -5.32
C ASP A 75 -2.36 3.81 -6.48
N LEU A 76 -3.09 4.93 -6.49
CA LEU A 76 -2.97 5.99 -7.52
C LEU A 76 -1.84 7.02 -7.26
N ASP A 77 -0.96 6.74 -6.31
CA ASP A 77 0.31 7.41 -6.06
C ASP A 77 1.52 6.48 -6.28
N VAL A 78 1.28 5.34 -6.95
CA VAL A 78 2.31 4.41 -7.40
C VAL A 78 2.52 4.54 -8.92
N PHE A 79 3.78 4.61 -9.34
CA PHE A 79 4.17 4.89 -10.73
C PHE A 79 5.20 3.87 -11.22
N PRO A 80 5.05 3.32 -12.43
CA PRO A 80 6.11 2.53 -13.05
C PRO A 80 7.27 3.45 -13.46
N VAL A 81 8.51 2.98 -13.28
CA VAL A 81 9.67 3.68 -13.84
C VAL A 81 9.60 3.69 -15.37
N GLU A 82 10.28 4.64 -15.98
CA GLU A 82 10.30 4.77 -17.43
C GLU A 82 10.79 3.47 -18.09
N ASN A 83 10.07 3.03 -19.12
CA ASN A 83 10.38 1.84 -19.90
C ASN A 83 10.45 0.52 -19.12
N LEU A 84 9.77 0.41 -17.97
CA LEU A 84 9.65 -0.84 -17.22
C LEU A 84 9.17 -1.98 -18.12
N LYS A 85 9.98 -3.04 -18.23
CA LYS A 85 9.69 -4.22 -19.08
C LYS A 85 9.37 -5.47 -18.27
N GLU A 86 9.81 -5.51 -17.04
CA GLU A 86 9.60 -6.64 -16.13
C GLU A 86 8.11 -6.80 -15.86
N ASN A 87 7.65 -8.03 -15.89
CA ASN A 87 6.26 -8.36 -15.66
C ASN A 87 6.07 -8.83 -14.22
N ILE A 88 5.37 -8.02 -13.41
CA ILE A 88 5.12 -8.30 -11.98
C ILE A 88 4.38 -9.64 -11.77
N PHE A 89 3.56 -10.07 -12.72
CA PHE A 89 2.82 -11.32 -12.63
C PHE A 89 3.68 -12.57 -12.79
N LYS A 90 4.98 -12.41 -13.13
CA LYS A 90 5.96 -13.49 -13.12
C LYS A 90 6.65 -13.68 -11.78
N GLU A 91 6.45 -12.76 -10.86
CA GLU A 91 6.95 -12.92 -9.49
C GLU A 91 6.25 -14.09 -8.78
N ASP A 92 7.02 -14.76 -7.91
CA ASP A 92 6.48 -15.77 -7.01
C ASP A 92 5.86 -15.06 -5.79
N VAL A 93 4.55 -15.00 -5.77
CA VAL A 93 3.78 -14.28 -4.75
C VAL A 93 3.02 -15.22 -3.79
N GLY A 94 3.14 -16.53 -3.98
CA GLY A 94 2.26 -17.47 -3.29
C GLY A 94 0.79 -17.21 -3.64
N ASP A 95 -0.06 -17.16 -2.64
CA ASP A 95 -1.46 -16.75 -2.77
C ASP A 95 -1.58 -15.21 -2.81
N ILE A 96 -0.80 -14.52 -1.97
CA ILE A 96 -0.80 -13.06 -1.82
C ILE A 96 0.63 -12.58 -1.64
N GLY A 97 1.04 -11.56 -2.41
CA GLY A 97 2.35 -10.93 -2.28
C GLY A 97 2.27 -9.43 -2.03
N ALA A 98 3.11 -8.93 -1.12
CA ALA A 98 3.25 -7.49 -0.87
C ALA A 98 4.69 -7.13 -0.49
N CYS A 99 5.05 -5.86 -0.62
CA CYS A 99 6.32 -5.31 -0.20
C CYS A 99 6.26 -4.75 1.22
N THR A 100 7.40 -4.72 1.88
CA THR A 100 7.55 -4.02 3.16
C THR A 100 7.77 -2.53 2.97
N GLU A 101 7.55 -1.77 4.06
CA GLU A 101 7.99 -0.39 4.25
C GLU A 101 9.17 -0.34 5.23
N PRO A 102 10.41 -0.56 4.80
CA PRO A 102 11.54 -0.77 5.72
C PRO A 102 11.80 0.43 6.63
N PHE A 103 11.57 1.65 6.13
CA PHE A 103 11.79 2.85 6.91
C PHE A 103 10.70 3.10 7.95
N GLN A 104 9.47 2.65 7.74
CA GLN A 104 8.36 2.92 8.64
C GLN A 104 8.56 2.29 10.02
N GLY A 105 9.06 1.07 10.12
CA GLY A 105 9.38 0.44 11.40
C GLY A 105 10.38 1.28 12.21
N LYS A 106 11.45 1.74 11.57
CA LYS A 106 12.48 2.60 12.18
C LYS A 106 11.93 3.96 12.57
N GLN A 107 11.10 4.58 11.72
CA GLN A 107 10.46 5.86 12.02
C GLN A 107 9.53 5.77 13.23
N ARG A 108 8.69 4.74 13.30
CA ARG A 108 7.74 4.52 14.42
C ARG A 108 8.45 4.23 15.75
N ALA A 109 9.68 3.72 15.70
CA ALA A 109 10.51 3.51 16.88
C ALA A 109 10.97 4.82 17.54
N THR A 110 11.00 5.92 16.79
CA THR A 110 11.58 7.21 17.23
C THR A 110 10.55 8.32 17.35
N VAL A 111 9.44 8.23 16.62
CA VAL A 111 8.43 9.30 16.60
C VAL A 111 7.01 8.73 16.56
N THR A 112 6.03 9.55 16.97
CA THR A 112 4.61 9.26 16.76
C THR A 112 4.13 9.91 15.47
N VAL A 113 3.69 9.09 14.52
CA VAL A 113 3.14 9.54 13.24
C VAL A 113 1.62 9.65 13.37
N GLY A 114 1.05 10.72 12.80
CA GLY A 114 -0.42 10.91 12.81
C GLY A 114 -1.06 10.96 14.20
N GLY A 115 -0.27 11.25 15.25
CA GLY A 115 -0.73 11.38 16.63
C GLY A 115 -0.87 10.05 17.39
N HIS A 116 -0.81 8.90 16.74
CA HIS A 116 -1.04 7.61 17.42
C HIS A 116 -0.27 6.42 16.81
N ILE A 117 0.43 6.57 15.70
CA ILE A 117 1.21 5.50 15.08
C ILE A 117 2.63 5.57 15.63
N ASN A 118 3.00 4.63 16.47
CA ASN A 118 4.32 4.54 17.09
C ASN A 118 4.60 3.12 17.56
N ARG A 119 5.85 2.85 17.94
CA ARG A 119 6.28 1.53 18.41
C ARG A 119 5.44 1.01 19.58
N GLN A 120 5.04 1.87 20.53
CA GLN A 120 4.27 1.41 21.70
C GLN A 120 2.90 0.86 21.27
N ASN A 121 2.21 1.53 20.34
CA ASN A 121 0.93 1.08 19.83
C ASN A 121 1.08 -0.12 18.87
N ASP A 122 2.18 -0.20 18.11
CA ASP A 122 2.52 -1.38 17.32
C ASP A 122 2.69 -2.62 18.23
N GLU A 123 3.42 -2.50 19.35
CA GLU A 123 3.59 -3.58 20.32
C GLU A 123 2.27 -3.97 21.01
N LYS A 124 1.43 -2.98 21.36
CA LYS A 124 0.09 -3.24 21.89
C LYS A 124 -0.77 -4.01 20.88
N TRP A 125 -0.72 -3.62 19.61
CA TRP A 125 -1.43 -4.32 18.55
C TRP A 125 -0.92 -5.75 18.36
N ALA A 126 0.40 -5.95 18.29
CA ALA A 126 1.01 -7.27 18.19
C ALA A 126 0.64 -8.18 19.37
N ALA A 127 0.58 -7.64 20.59
CA ALA A 127 0.16 -8.38 21.79
C ALA A 127 -1.31 -8.82 21.70
N VAL A 128 -2.20 -7.94 21.18
CA VAL A 128 -3.61 -8.30 20.95
C VAL A 128 -3.73 -9.37 19.89
N VAL A 129 -2.99 -9.25 18.79
CA VAL A 129 -2.95 -10.27 17.73
C VAL A 129 -2.49 -11.62 18.29
N LYS A 130 -1.36 -11.64 19.00
CA LYS A 130 -0.85 -12.89 19.63
C LYS A 130 -1.85 -13.52 20.59
N LYS A 131 -2.53 -12.71 21.42
CA LYS A 131 -3.50 -13.20 22.39
C LYS A 131 -4.72 -13.84 21.73
N ASN A 132 -5.22 -13.29 20.62
CA ASN A 132 -6.50 -13.70 20.03
C ASN A 132 -6.36 -14.71 18.88
N TRP A 133 -5.23 -14.68 18.14
CA TRP A 133 -4.97 -15.58 17.01
C TRP A 133 -3.77 -16.50 17.21
N GLY A 134 -3.03 -16.37 18.32
CA GLY A 134 -1.92 -17.25 18.66
C GLY A 134 -0.65 -17.02 17.83
N ILE A 135 -0.62 -16.04 16.94
CA ILE A 135 0.48 -15.76 16.04
C ILE A 135 1.42 -14.66 16.54
N SER A 136 2.68 -14.78 16.18
CA SER A 136 3.67 -13.69 16.34
C SER A 136 3.88 -13.03 14.99
N LEU A 137 3.63 -11.72 14.90
CA LEU A 137 3.84 -10.95 13.69
C LEU A 137 5.33 -10.81 13.36
N PRO A 138 5.71 -10.77 12.07
CA PRO A 138 7.10 -10.66 11.64
C PRO A 138 7.75 -9.35 12.08
N ARG A 139 9.06 -9.42 12.33
CA ARG A 139 9.87 -8.29 12.78
C ARG A 139 11.08 -8.09 11.88
N ASP A 140 11.57 -6.86 11.83
CA ASP A 140 12.82 -6.51 11.17
C ASP A 140 14.05 -6.84 12.04
N GLU A 141 15.24 -6.55 11.54
CA GLU A 141 16.52 -6.76 12.22
C GLU A 141 16.67 -5.96 13.52
N ASP A 142 15.99 -4.82 13.63
CA ASP A 142 15.96 -3.95 14.83
C ASP A 142 14.83 -4.33 15.79
N ASN A 143 14.17 -5.47 15.57
CA ASN A 143 13.04 -5.99 16.36
C ASN A 143 11.80 -5.07 16.34
N ASN A 144 11.63 -4.19 15.34
CA ASN A 144 10.37 -3.49 15.10
C ASN A 144 9.41 -4.40 14.31
N LEU A 145 8.11 -4.18 14.45
CA LEU A 145 7.16 -4.86 13.56
C LEU A 145 7.45 -4.49 12.11
N LYS A 146 7.53 -5.48 11.24
CA LYS A 146 7.54 -5.24 9.79
C LYS A 146 6.23 -4.57 9.39
N VAL A 147 6.33 -3.56 8.56
CA VAL A 147 5.17 -2.87 8.00
C VAL A 147 5.05 -3.32 6.55
N TYR A 148 3.91 -3.91 6.19
CA TYR A 148 3.61 -4.28 4.81
C TYR A 148 2.72 -3.22 4.19
N ASN A 149 3.10 -2.74 3.02
CA ASN A 149 2.39 -1.66 2.35
C ASN A 149 1.16 -2.19 1.60
N ALA A 150 0.00 -1.63 1.89
CA ALA A 150 -1.25 -1.98 1.23
C ALA A 150 -1.42 -1.32 -0.16
N GLY A 151 -0.59 -0.32 -0.48
CA GLY A 151 -0.67 0.39 -1.76
C GLY A 151 -0.15 -0.37 -2.97
N MET A 152 0.43 -1.58 -2.77
CA MET A 152 0.84 -2.48 -3.84
C MET A 152 0.75 -3.93 -3.37
N VAL A 153 -0.27 -4.65 -3.83
CA VAL A 153 -0.52 -6.05 -3.44
C VAL A 153 -0.84 -6.87 -4.68
N VAL A 154 -0.20 -8.02 -4.82
CA VAL A 154 -0.53 -9.01 -5.85
C VAL A 154 -1.37 -10.12 -5.21
N LEU A 155 -2.55 -10.36 -5.79
CA LEU A 155 -3.51 -11.38 -5.37
C LEU A 155 -3.61 -12.44 -6.46
N THR A 156 -3.47 -13.71 -6.12
CA THR A 156 -3.86 -14.80 -7.02
C THR A 156 -5.34 -15.11 -6.85
N LYS A 157 -5.93 -15.84 -7.80
CA LYS A 157 -7.31 -16.29 -7.70
C LYS A 157 -7.52 -17.13 -6.43
N GLU A 158 -6.62 -18.06 -6.16
CA GLU A 158 -6.63 -18.90 -4.96
C GLU A 158 -6.52 -18.04 -3.68
N GLY A 159 -5.65 -17.02 -3.70
CA GLY A 159 -5.50 -16.09 -2.58
C GLY A 159 -6.77 -15.28 -2.32
N ILE A 160 -7.47 -14.85 -3.38
CA ILE A 160 -8.77 -14.17 -3.26
C ILE A 160 -9.81 -15.09 -2.63
N GLU A 161 -9.93 -16.35 -3.10
CA GLU A 161 -10.90 -17.31 -2.59
C GLU A 161 -10.65 -17.60 -1.09
N LYS A 162 -9.40 -17.79 -0.68
CA LYS A 162 -9.03 -17.99 0.73
C LYS A 162 -9.26 -16.74 1.59
N ALA A 163 -8.98 -15.55 1.05
CA ALA A 163 -9.18 -14.28 1.75
C ALA A 163 -10.68 -13.97 1.99
N LYS A 164 -11.58 -14.40 1.11
CA LYS A 164 -13.04 -14.27 1.29
C LYS A 164 -13.56 -15.01 2.52
N GLU A 165 -12.92 -16.10 2.90
CA GLU A 165 -13.31 -16.90 4.06
C GLU A 165 -12.82 -16.29 5.39
N TRP A 166 -12.02 -15.21 5.31
CA TRP A 166 -11.49 -14.52 6.48
C TRP A 166 -12.53 -13.61 7.13
N MET A 167 -12.18 -13.08 8.29
CA MET A 167 -12.99 -12.16 9.09
C MET A 167 -13.53 -10.98 8.25
N PRO A 168 -14.84 -10.67 8.29
CA PRO A 168 -15.40 -9.49 7.63
C PRO A 168 -14.76 -8.18 8.07
N PHE A 169 -14.65 -7.20 7.18
CA PHE A 169 -14.00 -5.90 7.48
C PHE A 169 -14.61 -5.20 8.69
N GLN A 170 -15.95 -5.15 8.79
CA GLN A 170 -16.62 -4.49 9.90
C GLN A 170 -16.32 -5.19 11.24
N GLU A 171 -16.27 -6.51 11.26
CA GLU A 171 -15.94 -7.28 12.45
C GLU A 171 -14.53 -6.94 12.97
N TYR A 172 -13.54 -6.86 12.08
CA TYR A 172 -12.19 -6.42 12.42
C TYR A 172 -12.18 -5.00 12.97
N ILE A 173 -12.86 -4.08 12.29
CA ILE A 173 -12.95 -2.68 12.69
C ILE A 173 -13.50 -2.56 14.11
N ASP A 174 -14.63 -3.20 14.37
CA ASP A 174 -15.30 -3.17 15.67
C ASP A 174 -14.47 -3.85 16.76
N PHE A 175 -13.83 -4.98 16.43
CA PHE A 175 -12.92 -5.66 17.34
C PHE A 175 -11.78 -4.74 17.79
N MET A 176 -11.10 -4.07 16.85
CA MET A 176 -9.97 -3.20 17.16
C MET A 176 -10.39 -1.91 17.87
N ARG A 177 -11.55 -1.32 17.52
CA ARG A 177 -12.14 -0.18 18.24
C ARG A 177 -12.45 -0.53 19.69
N ASN A 178 -13.03 -1.70 19.93
CA ASN A 178 -13.34 -2.19 21.29
C ASN A 178 -12.07 -2.46 22.12
N LYS A 179 -10.90 -2.64 21.49
CA LYS A 179 -9.60 -2.71 22.17
C LYS A 179 -8.96 -1.34 22.38
N GLY A 180 -9.63 -0.25 21.99
CA GLY A 180 -9.17 1.12 22.16
C GLY A 180 -8.07 1.54 21.20
N PHE A 181 -8.02 0.95 20.01
CA PHE A 181 -7.07 1.36 18.98
C PHE A 181 -7.57 2.57 18.20
N GLY A 182 -6.63 3.46 17.86
CA GLY A 182 -6.88 4.58 16.95
C GLY A 182 -7.07 4.11 15.49
N ARG A 183 -7.53 5.03 14.66
CA ARG A 183 -7.97 4.79 13.27
C ARG A 183 -7.00 3.97 12.44
N PHE A 184 -5.70 4.22 12.52
CA PHE A 184 -4.70 3.49 11.72
C PHE A 184 -4.78 1.97 11.94
N TYR A 185 -4.93 1.54 13.20
CA TYR A 185 -4.97 0.12 13.56
C TYR A 185 -6.34 -0.54 13.29
N THR A 186 -7.33 0.25 12.91
CA THR A 186 -8.70 -0.22 12.64
C THR A 186 -9.05 -0.23 11.15
N VAL A 187 -8.08 0.06 10.25
CA VAL A 187 -8.33 0.13 8.81
C VAL A 187 -7.50 -0.91 8.04
N ASP A 188 -7.50 -0.81 6.77
CA ASP A 188 -7.09 -1.77 5.76
C ASP A 188 -5.68 -2.35 5.91
N GLN A 189 -4.66 -1.53 6.12
CA GLN A 189 -3.27 -2.02 6.17
C GLN A 189 -3.05 -3.00 7.33
N ASN A 190 -3.60 -2.71 8.51
CA ASN A 190 -3.50 -3.61 9.66
C ASN A 190 -4.46 -4.82 9.53
N TYR A 191 -5.63 -4.64 8.92
CA TYR A 191 -6.51 -5.73 8.54
C TYR A 191 -5.79 -6.70 7.59
N PHE A 192 -5.21 -6.18 6.52
CA PHE A 192 -4.44 -6.95 5.55
C PHE A 192 -3.30 -7.72 6.22
N HIS A 193 -2.51 -7.03 7.04
CA HIS A 193 -1.41 -7.64 7.78
C HIS A 193 -1.89 -8.78 8.68
N LEU A 194 -2.99 -8.59 9.42
CA LEU A 194 -3.57 -9.66 10.22
C LEU A 194 -4.06 -10.82 9.35
N MET A 195 -4.79 -10.53 8.29
CA MET A 195 -5.35 -11.54 7.39
C MET A 195 -4.27 -12.48 6.83
N VAL A 196 -3.18 -11.93 6.29
CA VAL A 196 -2.15 -12.74 5.65
C VAL A 196 -1.31 -13.57 6.62
N PHE A 197 -1.25 -13.20 7.90
CA PHE A 197 -0.47 -13.96 8.90
C PHE A 197 -1.33 -14.83 9.81
N ALA A 198 -2.59 -14.48 10.03
CA ALA A 198 -3.48 -15.25 10.89
C ALA A 198 -4.35 -16.26 10.15
N ASN A 199 -4.56 -16.10 8.86
CA ASN A 199 -5.22 -17.10 8.02
C ASN A 199 -4.20 -18.16 7.58
N ALA A 200 -4.17 -19.29 8.29
CA ALA A 200 -3.24 -20.37 8.01
C ALA A 200 -3.35 -21.00 6.61
N ASN A 201 -4.43 -20.70 5.89
CA ASN A 201 -4.65 -21.21 4.52
C ASN A 201 -3.97 -20.32 3.45
N ILE A 202 -3.51 -19.10 3.81
CA ILE A 202 -2.88 -18.17 2.87
C ILE A 202 -1.37 -18.40 2.84
N ASP A 203 -0.81 -18.70 1.67
CA ASP A 203 0.64 -18.63 1.40
C ASP A 203 0.99 -17.17 1.07
N PHE A 204 1.41 -16.40 2.08
CA PHE A 204 1.85 -15.02 1.91
C PHE A 204 3.34 -14.97 1.62
N ARG A 205 3.74 -14.17 0.61
CA ARG A 205 5.15 -13.95 0.27
C ARG A 205 5.53 -12.48 0.26
N GLU A 206 6.59 -12.19 1.00
CA GLU A 206 7.23 -10.87 0.94
C GLU A 206 7.92 -10.69 -0.41
N MET A 207 7.51 -9.66 -1.15
CA MET A 207 8.05 -9.33 -2.46
C MET A 207 9.28 -8.42 -2.34
N ASN A 208 10.10 -8.40 -3.40
CA ASN A 208 11.24 -7.48 -3.49
C ASN A 208 10.75 -6.02 -3.50
N ASN A 209 11.31 -5.18 -2.60
CA ASN A 209 10.92 -3.77 -2.44
C ASN A 209 11.18 -2.90 -3.68
N GLY A 210 11.89 -3.39 -4.69
CA GLY A 210 11.95 -2.75 -6.00
C GLY A 210 10.58 -2.61 -6.67
N TRP A 211 9.61 -3.45 -6.31
CA TRP A 211 8.23 -3.35 -6.78
C TRP A 211 7.37 -2.32 -6.03
N ASN A 212 7.89 -1.76 -4.93
CA ASN A 212 7.22 -0.70 -4.18
C ASN A 212 8.25 0.19 -3.46
N SER A 213 9.18 0.76 -4.23
CA SER A 213 10.20 1.66 -3.69
C SER A 213 9.55 2.97 -3.27
N GLN A 214 9.65 3.31 -2.00
CA GLN A 214 8.92 4.46 -1.45
C GLN A 214 9.75 5.73 -1.46
N ILE A 215 9.06 6.84 -1.71
CA ILE A 215 9.58 8.19 -1.51
C ILE A 215 8.62 8.93 -0.59
N HIS A 216 9.08 9.33 0.58
CA HIS A 216 8.24 10.04 1.54
C HIS A 216 9.02 11.03 2.39
N TYR A 217 8.31 11.98 3.02
CA TYR A 217 8.93 12.90 3.96
C TYR A 217 9.28 12.19 5.27
N ILE A 218 10.52 12.38 5.74
CA ILE A 218 10.91 12.01 7.09
C ILE A 218 10.20 12.93 8.08
N ARG A 219 9.55 12.37 9.10
CA ARG A 219 8.80 13.10 10.11
C ARG A 219 9.47 12.99 11.48
N GLY A 220 9.21 13.99 12.33
CA GLY A 220 9.67 14.02 13.73
C GLY A 220 11.08 14.57 13.94
N PRO A 221 11.75 14.22 15.05
CA PRO A 221 13.08 14.75 15.41
C PRO A 221 14.18 14.41 14.39
N LEU A 222 13.95 13.38 13.57
CA LEU A 222 14.83 13.02 12.45
C LEU A 222 14.59 13.88 11.21
N ALA A 223 13.50 14.67 11.19
CA ALA A 223 13.17 15.57 10.10
C ALA A 223 13.97 16.87 10.23
N ILE A 224 15.14 16.90 9.61
CA ILE A 224 15.69 18.17 9.15
C ILE A 224 14.75 18.65 8.04
N THR A 225 14.33 19.92 8.08
CA THR A 225 13.47 20.54 7.07
C THR A 225 13.91 20.11 5.66
N ASN A 226 13.01 19.46 4.91
CA ASN A 226 13.20 18.92 3.55
C ASN A 226 13.92 17.55 3.44
N ASN A 227 14.05 16.78 4.50
CA ASN A 227 14.54 15.42 4.36
C ASN A 227 13.49 14.51 3.74
N ILE A 228 13.87 13.90 2.65
CA ILE A 228 13.11 12.87 1.94
C ILE A 228 13.82 11.55 2.16
N ASN A 229 13.09 10.54 2.59
CA ASN A 229 13.52 9.16 2.46
C ASN A 229 13.24 8.71 1.03
N ASP A 230 14.27 8.27 0.34
CA ASP A 230 14.22 7.78 -1.02
C ASP A 230 14.76 6.35 -1.05
N GLU A 231 13.86 5.38 -1.16
CA GLU A 231 14.20 3.95 -1.18
C GLU A 231 14.54 3.43 -2.59
N ARG A 232 14.48 4.29 -3.60
CA ARG A 232 14.80 3.89 -4.97
C ARG A 232 16.26 3.48 -5.11
N ASN A 233 16.47 2.47 -5.92
CA ASN A 233 17.78 1.94 -6.26
C ASN A 233 17.75 1.34 -7.69
N LYS A 234 18.85 0.74 -8.13
CA LYS A 234 18.95 0.14 -9.47
C LYS A 234 17.91 -0.96 -9.77
N ASN A 235 17.27 -1.51 -8.74
CA ASN A 235 16.27 -2.57 -8.89
C ASN A 235 14.84 -2.02 -8.81
N THR A 236 14.65 -0.70 -8.67
CA THR A 236 13.35 -0.06 -8.59
C THR A 236 12.57 -0.26 -9.89
N LYS A 237 11.34 -0.69 -9.76
CA LYS A 237 10.38 -0.96 -10.84
C LYS A 237 9.14 -0.10 -10.70
N LEU A 238 8.56 -0.05 -9.51
CA LEU A 238 7.45 0.84 -9.16
C LEU A 238 7.89 1.78 -8.04
N VAL A 239 7.49 3.03 -8.14
CA VAL A 239 7.79 4.08 -7.15
C VAL A 239 6.49 4.54 -6.50
N HIS A 240 6.43 4.44 -5.17
CA HIS A 240 5.30 4.90 -4.38
C HIS A 240 5.61 6.30 -3.81
N VAL A 241 4.95 7.32 -4.34
CA VAL A 241 5.24 8.73 -4.03
C VAL A 241 4.34 9.22 -2.90
N GLN A 242 4.74 9.00 -1.67
CA GLN A 242 3.99 9.38 -0.45
C GLN A 242 4.35 10.80 0.04
N MET A 243 4.46 11.75 -0.86
CA MET A 243 4.84 13.13 -0.55
C MET A 243 3.59 14.03 -0.53
N THR A 244 2.85 14.03 0.56
CA THR A 244 1.63 14.82 0.72
C THR A 244 1.90 16.33 0.78
N GLY A 245 1.01 17.13 0.22
CA GLY A 245 1.06 18.60 0.28
C GLY A 245 1.69 19.28 -0.94
N HIS A 246 2.07 18.50 -1.96
CA HIS A 246 2.44 19.01 -3.27
C HIS A 246 1.24 19.14 -4.21
N THR A 247 1.36 20.11 -5.12
CA THR A 247 0.57 20.11 -6.35
C THR A 247 1.44 19.50 -7.42
N TRP A 248 1.13 18.24 -7.77
CA TRP A 248 1.87 17.49 -8.75
C TRP A 248 1.43 17.84 -10.17
N ASP A 249 2.38 18.01 -11.07
CA ASP A 249 2.21 17.97 -12.50
C ASP A 249 2.96 16.79 -13.11
N GLU A 250 2.74 16.52 -14.40
CA GLU A 250 3.33 15.36 -15.08
C GLU A 250 4.87 15.43 -15.08
N GLN A 251 5.45 16.63 -15.21
CA GLN A 251 6.90 16.82 -15.21
C GLN A 251 7.51 16.53 -13.82
N SER A 252 6.94 17.08 -12.75
CA SER A 252 7.41 16.86 -11.38
C SER A 252 7.33 15.38 -10.99
N LEU A 253 6.24 14.70 -11.40
CA LEU A 253 6.08 13.27 -11.18
C LEU A 253 7.11 12.46 -11.96
N TYR A 254 7.37 12.83 -13.23
CA TYR A 254 8.44 12.19 -14.01
C TYR A 254 9.80 12.32 -13.32
N GLU A 255 10.14 13.51 -12.83
CA GLU A 255 11.40 13.76 -12.13
C GLU A 255 11.51 12.92 -10.85
N VAL A 256 10.47 12.90 -10.02
CA VAL A 256 10.46 12.11 -8.78
C VAL A 256 10.58 10.62 -9.06
N VAL A 257 9.91 10.11 -10.07
CA VAL A 257 9.90 8.69 -10.39
C VAL A 257 11.21 8.23 -11.03
N ASN A 258 11.81 9.05 -11.92
CA ASN A 258 12.86 8.58 -12.82
C ASN A 258 14.24 9.21 -12.58
N LEU A 259 14.32 10.36 -11.90
CA LEU A 259 15.58 11.07 -11.72
C LEU A 259 16.06 11.01 -10.26
N PRO A 260 17.38 11.04 -10.02
CA PRO A 260 17.90 11.20 -8.67
C PRO A 260 17.50 12.56 -8.09
N GLN A 261 17.32 12.61 -6.77
CA GLN A 261 16.86 13.80 -6.06
C GLN A 261 17.67 15.08 -6.39
N SER A 262 18.95 14.94 -6.67
CA SER A 262 19.83 16.07 -7.06
C SER A 262 19.47 16.71 -8.41
N LYS A 263 18.62 16.06 -9.21
CA LYS A 263 18.17 16.54 -10.53
C LYS A 263 16.73 17.02 -10.53
N TRP A 264 16.05 17.02 -9.38
CA TRP A 264 14.69 17.53 -9.30
C TRP A 264 14.67 19.04 -9.38
N ASN A 265 13.85 19.60 -10.26
CA ASN A 265 13.74 21.03 -10.49
C ASN A 265 12.56 21.70 -9.76
N PHE A 266 11.65 20.90 -9.18
CA PHE A 266 10.53 21.43 -8.41
C PHE A 266 10.94 21.70 -6.94
N LYS A 267 10.31 22.71 -6.35
CA LYS A 267 10.47 23.01 -4.93
C LYS A 267 9.45 22.19 -4.14
N TYR A 268 9.92 21.42 -3.17
CA TYR A 268 8.99 20.78 -2.23
C TYR A 268 8.15 21.89 -1.59
N GLY A 269 6.83 21.76 -1.72
CA GLY A 269 5.95 22.73 -1.11
C GLY A 269 6.09 22.68 0.40
N THR A 270 6.62 23.72 0.98
CA THR A 270 6.20 24.09 2.33
C THR A 270 4.69 24.30 2.22
N LYS A 271 3.89 23.57 3.01
CA LYS A 271 2.47 23.91 3.15
C LYS A 271 2.40 25.43 3.32
N LYS A 272 1.82 26.15 2.37
CA LYS A 272 1.36 27.49 2.66
C LYS A 272 0.42 27.33 3.84
N GLY A 273 0.87 27.77 5.02
CA GLY A 273 0.04 27.75 6.19
C GLY A 273 -1.29 28.37 5.81
N LYS A 274 -2.38 27.68 6.11
CA LYS A 274 -3.66 28.38 6.22
C LYS A 274 -3.44 29.42 7.31
N ILE A 275 -3.31 30.70 6.89
CA ILE A 275 -3.56 31.84 7.77
C ILE A 275 -5.02 31.83 8.12
#